data_b8818c833a0b794314ee6cb6435a3807
#
_entry.id   b8818c833a0b794314ee6cb6435a3807
#
_cell.length_a   1.000
_cell.length_b   1.000
_cell.length_c   1.000
_cell.angle_alpha   90.00
_cell.angle_beta   90.00
_cell.angle_gamma   90.00
#
_symmetry.space_group_name_H-M   'P 1'
#
loop_
_entity.id
_entity.type
_entity.pdbx_description
1 polymer ?
#
loop_
_entity_poly.entity_id
_entity_poly.type
_entity_poly.pdbx_seq_one_letter_code
_entity_poly.pdbx_strand_id
1 'polypeptide(L)'
;MSYFFTSESVSEGHPDKIADQISDSIIDNFLAFDKNSKVACETLVTTGQVILAGEVKSSINLDYQKIARDVIRLIGYNKSEYKFDSDSCGILSAIHDQSSDINQGIEKENPENQGAGDQGMMFGYACNETEDYIPLALDLSHKILKELSLFRKENNDIKYLRPDSKSQVTVEYDNNHKPKRVDTIVISTQHDQFDSDNNMLEKIKYDMVNLLIPRILKKYPSYRKYFNENIKYHINPTGKFVIGGPHGDTGLTGRKIIVDTYGGKGAHGGGAFSGKDPSKVDRSAAYATRHIAKNLVSSGLCEECLVQVSYAIGVSKPMGIYVNTYNTTKFEISDSEIAKKINDLFDMRPYYIEKRLKLRSPIYSETASYGHMGRKPEIVKKSFSNINGKKITKEVELFTWEKLDYVEKIKKLFKL
;
A
#
# COMPACT_ATOMS: atom_id res chain seq x y z
N MET A 1 -8.75 32.09 -6.85
CA MET A 1 -9.59 30.96 -7.31
C MET A 1 -9.21 29.74 -6.49
N SER A 2 -10.07 28.72 -6.42
CA SER A 2 -9.77 27.42 -5.78
C SER A 2 -9.96 26.32 -6.82
N TYR A 3 -9.41 25.14 -6.55
CA TYR A 3 -9.62 23.95 -7.39
C TYR A 3 -9.88 22.72 -6.51
N PHE A 4 -10.41 21.67 -7.11
CA PHE A 4 -10.71 20.40 -6.44
C PHE A 4 -9.74 19.31 -6.86
N PHE A 5 -9.31 18.49 -5.90
CA PHE A 5 -8.55 17.28 -6.15
C PHE A 5 -9.18 16.11 -5.41
N THR A 6 -9.24 14.96 -6.07
CA THR A 6 -9.91 13.77 -5.57
C THR A 6 -8.96 12.60 -5.54
N SER A 7 -9.00 11.84 -4.44
CA SER A 7 -8.35 10.52 -4.34
C SER A 7 -9.34 9.49 -3.82
N GLU A 8 -9.04 8.23 -4.09
CA GLU A 8 -9.86 7.10 -3.67
C GLU A 8 -9.05 6.05 -2.92
N SER A 9 -9.74 5.19 -2.20
CA SER A 9 -9.21 3.99 -1.57
C SER A 9 -10.20 2.84 -1.66
N VAL A 10 -9.69 1.62 -1.47
CA VAL A 10 -10.50 0.40 -1.36
C VAL A 10 -10.13 -0.37 -0.10
N SER A 11 -11.09 -1.10 0.46
CA SER A 11 -10.89 -1.86 1.70
C SER A 11 -10.04 -3.12 1.49
N GLU A 12 -9.62 -3.72 2.60
CA GLU A 12 -8.97 -5.05 2.61
C GLU A 12 -9.81 -6.14 1.95
N GLY A 13 -11.15 -5.98 1.93
CA GLY A 13 -12.09 -6.93 1.32
C GLY A 13 -12.39 -6.67 -0.15
N HIS A 14 -11.85 -5.63 -0.76
CA HIS A 14 -11.95 -5.42 -2.21
C HIS A 14 -11.22 -6.53 -2.96
N PRO A 15 -11.78 -7.07 -4.07
CA PRO A 15 -11.18 -8.20 -4.79
C PRO A 15 -9.69 -8.05 -5.11
N ASP A 16 -9.27 -6.90 -5.66
CA ASP A 16 -7.87 -6.66 -5.96
C ASP A 16 -6.99 -6.64 -4.71
N LYS A 17 -7.49 -6.15 -3.57
CA LYS A 17 -6.74 -6.14 -2.31
C LYS A 17 -6.71 -7.50 -1.62
N ILE A 18 -7.69 -8.36 -1.83
CA ILE A 18 -7.61 -9.78 -1.44
C ILE A 18 -6.46 -10.45 -2.18
N ALA A 19 -6.38 -10.23 -3.51
CA ALA A 19 -5.32 -10.77 -4.34
C ALA A 19 -3.93 -10.29 -3.88
N ASP A 20 -3.77 -8.99 -3.62
CA ASP A 20 -2.53 -8.41 -3.09
C ASP A 20 -2.13 -9.01 -1.74
N GLN A 21 -3.08 -9.16 -0.81
CA GLN A 21 -2.82 -9.71 0.52
C GLN A 21 -2.42 -11.18 0.48
N ILE A 22 -3.01 -11.99 -0.42
CA ILE A 22 -2.62 -13.39 -0.61
C ILE A 22 -1.19 -13.45 -1.16
N SER A 23 -0.89 -12.70 -2.22
CA SER A 23 0.43 -12.65 -2.83
C SER A 23 1.52 -12.22 -1.85
N ASP A 24 1.29 -11.16 -1.07
CA ASP A 24 2.26 -10.66 -0.09
C ASP A 24 2.39 -11.59 1.13
N SER A 25 1.33 -12.31 1.52
CA SER A 25 1.42 -13.32 2.57
C SER A 25 2.27 -14.52 2.14
N ILE A 26 2.24 -14.89 0.86
CA ILE A 26 3.12 -15.92 0.30
C ILE A 26 4.59 -15.47 0.39
N ILE A 27 4.90 -14.22 0.01
CA ILE A 27 6.26 -13.66 0.14
C ILE A 27 6.73 -13.71 1.59
N ASP A 28 5.90 -13.23 2.52
CA ASP A 28 6.26 -13.21 3.94
C ASP A 28 6.57 -14.60 4.49
N ASN A 29 5.78 -15.60 4.10
CA ASN A 29 6.02 -16.97 4.53
C ASN A 29 7.34 -17.53 3.96
N PHE A 30 7.69 -17.23 2.72
CA PHE A 30 9.00 -17.61 2.18
C PHE A 30 10.14 -16.91 2.92
N LEU A 31 10.11 -15.58 3.04
CA LEU A 31 11.17 -14.79 3.67
C LEU A 31 11.34 -15.09 5.17
N ALA A 32 10.29 -15.58 5.83
CA ALA A 32 10.38 -15.99 7.23
C ALA A 32 11.33 -17.16 7.45
N PHE A 33 11.38 -18.11 6.51
CA PHE A 33 12.21 -19.31 6.59
C PHE A 33 13.48 -19.23 5.75
N ASP A 34 13.43 -18.57 4.58
CA ASP A 34 14.54 -18.39 3.67
C ASP A 34 14.62 -16.94 3.15
N LYS A 35 15.53 -16.15 3.73
CA LYS A 35 15.73 -14.75 3.37
C LYS A 35 16.18 -14.54 1.91
N ASN A 36 16.72 -15.58 1.28
CA ASN A 36 17.21 -15.52 -0.09
C ASN A 36 16.15 -15.90 -1.12
N SER A 37 14.94 -16.26 -0.68
CA SER A 37 13.84 -16.60 -1.58
C SER A 37 13.63 -15.49 -2.61
N LYS A 38 13.44 -15.92 -3.86
CA LYS A 38 12.97 -15.08 -4.97
C LYS A 38 11.53 -15.47 -5.25
N VAL A 39 10.64 -14.50 -5.24
CA VAL A 39 9.20 -14.74 -5.38
C VAL A 39 8.61 -13.70 -6.32
N ALA A 40 7.93 -14.17 -7.35
CA ALA A 40 7.00 -13.40 -8.14
C ALA A 40 5.69 -14.20 -8.14
N CYS A 41 4.73 -13.77 -7.35
CA CYS A 41 3.46 -14.48 -7.20
C CYS A 41 2.30 -13.54 -7.44
N GLU A 42 1.51 -13.84 -8.43
CA GLU A 42 0.28 -13.13 -8.77
C GLU A 42 -0.92 -13.98 -8.38
N THR A 43 -1.97 -13.33 -7.93
CA THR A 43 -3.22 -13.95 -7.49
C THR A 43 -4.38 -13.39 -8.28
N LEU A 44 -5.25 -14.26 -8.79
CA LEU A 44 -6.56 -13.93 -9.28
C LEU A 44 -7.61 -14.48 -8.30
N VAL A 45 -8.59 -13.66 -7.96
CA VAL A 45 -9.76 -14.05 -7.17
C VAL A 45 -11.05 -13.77 -7.93
N THR A 46 -11.97 -14.71 -7.90
CA THR A 46 -13.30 -14.57 -8.53
C THR A 46 -14.30 -15.41 -7.75
N THR A 47 -15.55 -15.51 -8.24
CA THR A 47 -16.59 -16.31 -7.57
C THR A 47 -16.10 -17.72 -7.24
N GLY A 48 -16.01 -18.03 -5.95
CA GLY A 48 -15.64 -19.35 -5.45
C GLY A 48 -14.25 -19.86 -5.80
N GLN A 49 -13.34 -19.01 -6.35
CA GLN A 49 -12.02 -19.45 -6.81
C GLN A 49 -10.90 -18.46 -6.51
N VAL A 50 -9.72 -19.04 -6.26
CA VAL A 50 -8.42 -18.37 -6.19
C VAL A 50 -7.46 -19.08 -7.13
N ILE A 51 -6.74 -18.34 -7.96
CA ILE A 51 -5.70 -18.88 -8.84
C ILE A 51 -4.39 -18.16 -8.47
N LEU A 52 -3.38 -18.95 -8.13
CA LEU A 52 -2.02 -18.48 -7.83
C LEU A 52 -1.12 -18.84 -9.00
N ALA A 53 -0.43 -17.86 -9.56
CA ALA A 53 0.48 -18.07 -10.68
C ALA A 53 1.80 -17.33 -10.45
N GLY A 54 2.89 -17.82 -11.03
CA GLY A 54 4.19 -17.15 -10.92
C GLY A 54 5.36 -18.08 -10.70
N GLU A 55 6.49 -17.51 -10.28
CA GLU A 55 7.75 -18.22 -10.12
C GLU A 55 8.33 -18.04 -8.73
N VAL A 56 8.90 -19.11 -8.20
CA VAL A 56 9.58 -19.12 -6.91
C VAL A 56 10.93 -19.84 -7.01
N LYS A 57 11.97 -19.27 -6.38
CA LYS A 57 13.24 -19.95 -6.08
C LYS A 57 13.46 -19.86 -4.58
N SER A 58 13.37 -21.00 -3.89
CA SER A 58 13.52 -21.06 -2.44
C SER A 58 14.03 -22.43 -2.00
N SER A 59 14.64 -22.48 -0.83
CA SER A 59 15.04 -23.74 -0.17
C SER A 59 13.93 -24.43 0.57
N ILE A 60 12.71 -23.85 0.59
CA ILE A 60 11.55 -24.38 1.33
C ILE A 60 10.31 -24.49 0.44
N ASN A 61 9.41 -25.36 0.86
CA ASN A 61 8.08 -25.47 0.29
C ASN A 61 7.02 -24.95 1.28
N LEU A 62 5.94 -24.37 0.74
CA LEU A 62 4.83 -23.83 1.50
C LEU A 62 3.51 -24.51 1.13
N ASP A 63 2.58 -24.50 2.06
CA ASP A 63 1.18 -24.82 1.80
C ASP A 63 0.44 -23.54 1.34
N TYR A 64 0.45 -23.32 0.03
CA TYR A 64 -0.18 -22.14 -0.60
C TYR A 64 -1.68 -22.08 -0.32
N GLN A 65 -2.37 -23.24 -0.29
CA GLN A 65 -3.80 -23.28 -0.03
C GLN A 65 -4.11 -22.80 1.38
N LYS A 66 -3.35 -23.30 2.36
CA LYS A 66 -3.52 -22.87 3.75
C LYS A 66 -3.28 -21.38 3.91
N ILE A 67 -2.22 -20.83 3.31
CA ILE A 67 -1.90 -19.39 3.39
C ILE A 67 -3.04 -18.55 2.80
N ALA A 68 -3.53 -18.90 1.61
CA ALA A 68 -4.63 -18.17 0.97
C ALA A 68 -5.92 -18.23 1.81
N ARG A 69 -6.29 -19.42 2.35
CA ARG A 69 -7.46 -19.57 3.23
C ARG A 69 -7.35 -18.74 4.50
N ASP A 70 -6.18 -18.72 5.13
CA ASP A 70 -5.95 -17.96 6.35
C ASP A 70 -6.11 -16.44 6.09
N VAL A 71 -5.63 -15.94 4.95
CA VAL A 71 -5.82 -14.53 4.53
C VAL A 71 -7.31 -14.23 4.29
N ILE A 72 -8.00 -15.07 3.52
CA ILE A 72 -9.43 -14.90 3.23
C ILE A 72 -10.25 -14.85 4.52
N ARG A 73 -9.94 -15.76 5.47
CA ARG A 73 -10.59 -15.81 6.80
C ARG A 73 -10.32 -14.55 7.62
N LEU A 74 -9.07 -14.07 7.65
CA LEU A 74 -8.66 -12.85 8.38
C LEU A 74 -9.37 -11.60 7.86
N ILE A 75 -9.57 -11.50 6.55
CA ILE A 75 -10.33 -10.42 5.91
C ILE A 75 -11.80 -10.46 6.34
N GLY A 76 -12.36 -11.68 6.57
CA GLY A 76 -13.74 -11.85 7.01
C GLY A 76 -14.68 -12.47 5.97
N TYR A 77 -14.14 -13.06 4.92
CA TYR A 77 -14.90 -13.92 4.00
C TYR A 77 -14.99 -15.32 4.58
N ASN A 78 -15.94 -15.51 5.48
CA ASN A 78 -16.12 -16.72 6.29
C ASN A 78 -17.57 -17.26 6.26
N LYS A 79 -18.38 -16.80 5.30
CA LYS A 79 -19.77 -17.22 5.12
C LYS A 79 -20.00 -17.65 3.67
N SER A 80 -20.59 -18.82 3.48
CA SER A 80 -20.87 -19.40 2.15
C SER A 80 -21.81 -18.52 1.31
N GLU A 81 -22.66 -17.73 1.95
CA GLU A 81 -23.56 -16.78 1.28
C GLU A 81 -22.83 -15.68 0.51
N TYR A 82 -21.55 -15.42 0.82
CA TYR A 82 -20.71 -14.47 0.07
C TYR A 82 -20.25 -15.03 -1.27
N LYS A 83 -20.48 -16.34 -1.54
CA LYS A 83 -20.06 -17.05 -2.76
C LYS A 83 -18.55 -17.02 -3.00
N PHE A 84 -17.83 -16.64 -1.98
CA PHE A 84 -16.37 -16.66 -1.84
C PHE A 84 -16.05 -16.69 -0.36
N ASP A 85 -15.54 -17.80 0.14
CA ASP A 85 -15.24 -17.95 1.56
C ASP A 85 -14.00 -18.82 1.80
N SER A 86 -13.40 -18.70 2.98
CA SER A 86 -12.15 -19.33 3.33
C SER A 86 -12.19 -20.86 3.30
N ASP A 87 -13.35 -21.47 3.50
CA ASP A 87 -13.46 -22.91 3.70
C ASP A 87 -13.88 -23.65 2.42
N SER A 88 -14.67 -23.00 1.55
CA SER A 88 -15.26 -23.63 0.37
C SER A 88 -14.68 -23.22 -0.97
N CYS A 89 -13.99 -22.06 -1.09
CA CYS A 89 -13.42 -21.64 -2.37
C CYS A 89 -12.36 -22.62 -2.89
N GLY A 90 -12.36 -22.89 -4.19
CA GLY A 90 -11.30 -23.64 -4.87
C GLY A 90 -10.01 -22.82 -4.92
N ILE A 91 -8.86 -23.46 -4.65
CA ILE A 91 -7.56 -22.80 -4.75
C ILE A 91 -6.69 -23.61 -5.69
N LEU A 92 -6.33 -23.00 -6.83
CA LEU A 92 -5.46 -23.57 -7.86
C LEU A 92 -4.10 -22.92 -7.78
N SER A 93 -3.03 -23.69 -7.92
CA SER A 93 -1.66 -23.20 -7.94
C SER A 93 -1.00 -23.60 -9.25
N ALA A 94 -0.50 -22.60 -9.98
CA ALA A 94 0.35 -22.70 -11.17
C ALA A 94 1.69 -22.00 -10.90
N ILE A 95 2.22 -22.14 -9.68
CA ILE A 95 3.55 -21.63 -9.29
C ILE A 95 4.59 -22.67 -9.67
N HIS A 96 5.63 -22.23 -10.37
CA HIS A 96 6.74 -23.07 -10.83
C HIS A 96 8.09 -22.49 -10.41
N ASP A 97 9.18 -23.23 -10.70
CA ASP A 97 10.54 -22.78 -10.39
C ASP A 97 10.96 -21.62 -11.31
N GLN A 98 11.67 -20.65 -10.74
CA GLN A 98 12.17 -19.49 -11.49
C GLN A 98 13.21 -19.92 -12.55
N SER A 99 13.11 -19.34 -13.76
CA SER A 99 14.05 -19.55 -14.86
C SER A 99 15.49 -19.22 -14.45
N SER A 100 16.44 -20.09 -14.84
CA SER A 100 17.88 -19.89 -14.65
C SER A 100 18.39 -18.65 -15.40
N ASP A 101 17.83 -18.32 -16.55
CA ASP A 101 18.29 -17.24 -17.41
C ASP A 101 18.09 -15.85 -16.78
N ILE A 102 17.00 -15.66 -16.07
CA ILE A 102 16.72 -14.40 -15.34
C ILE A 102 17.74 -14.21 -14.20
N ASN A 103 18.13 -15.29 -13.55
CA ASN A 103 19.07 -15.22 -12.42
C ASN A 103 20.49 -14.79 -12.79
N GLN A 104 20.96 -15.11 -13.99
CA GLN A 104 22.33 -14.79 -14.43
C GLN A 104 22.63 -13.29 -14.43
N GLY A 105 21.63 -12.46 -14.74
CA GLY A 105 21.77 -11.00 -14.73
C GLY A 105 21.74 -10.38 -13.32
N ILE A 106 21.08 -11.03 -12.37
CA ILE A 106 20.81 -10.49 -11.03
C ILE A 106 21.85 -10.93 -10.01
N GLU A 107 22.14 -12.23 -9.96
CA GLU A 107 23.10 -12.80 -9.01
C GLU A 107 24.54 -12.57 -9.49
N LYS A 108 25.38 -11.99 -8.64
CA LYS A 108 26.80 -11.76 -8.89
C LYS A 108 27.62 -12.40 -7.77
N GLU A 109 28.88 -12.77 -8.06
CA GLU A 109 29.80 -13.31 -7.06
C GLU A 109 29.91 -12.42 -5.82
N ASN A 110 29.99 -11.10 -6.03
CA ASN A 110 29.89 -10.13 -4.94
C ASN A 110 28.43 -9.61 -4.84
N PRO A 111 27.73 -9.87 -3.72
CA PRO A 111 26.35 -9.43 -3.51
C PRO A 111 26.14 -7.93 -3.66
N GLU A 112 27.15 -7.10 -3.35
CA GLU A 112 27.08 -5.64 -3.52
C GLU A 112 26.92 -5.19 -4.97
N ASN A 113 27.26 -6.04 -5.91
CA ASN A 113 27.11 -5.83 -7.34
C ASN A 113 25.82 -6.44 -7.91
N GLN A 114 24.89 -6.87 -7.04
CA GLN A 114 23.57 -7.36 -7.45
C GLN A 114 22.96 -6.40 -8.47
N GLY A 115 22.63 -6.93 -9.66
CA GLY A 115 21.95 -6.17 -10.70
C GLY A 115 20.49 -5.91 -10.36
N ALA A 116 19.92 -4.88 -10.96
CA ALA A 116 18.47 -4.68 -10.92
C ALA A 116 17.75 -5.85 -11.59
N GLY A 117 16.69 -6.34 -10.95
CA GLY A 117 15.91 -7.48 -11.43
C GLY A 117 15.07 -7.18 -12.67
N ASP A 118 14.89 -5.92 -13.00
CA ASP A 118 14.21 -5.45 -14.19
C ASP A 118 14.69 -4.03 -14.55
N GLN A 119 14.34 -3.59 -15.75
CA GLN A 119 14.40 -2.19 -16.14
C GLN A 119 13.18 -1.46 -15.63
N GLY A 120 13.27 -0.14 -15.45
CA GLY A 120 12.10 0.66 -15.11
C GLY A 120 12.45 1.99 -14.49
N MET A 121 11.40 2.76 -14.21
CA MET A 121 11.46 4.01 -13.45
C MET A 121 10.53 3.91 -12.24
N MET A 122 11.04 4.30 -11.07
CA MET A 122 10.31 4.25 -9.81
C MET A 122 10.26 5.64 -9.19
N PHE A 123 9.15 5.93 -8.52
CA PHE A 123 8.88 7.24 -7.97
C PHE A 123 8.60 7.17 -6.47
N GLY A 124 9.10 8.18 -5.77
CA GLY A 124 8.74 8.49 -4.40
C GLY A 124 8.21 9.91 -4.33
N TYR A 125 7.15 10.12 -3.57
CA TYR A 125 6.54 11.42 -3.38
C TYR A 125 6.29 11.67 -1.90
N ALA A 126 6.37 12.93 -1.47
CA ALA A 126 5.95 13.38 -0.15
C ALA A 126 5.45 14.82 -0.22
N CYS A 127 4.51 15.16 0.64
CA CYS A 127 4.03 16.53 0.84
C CYS A 127 3.72 16.77 2.32
N ASN A 128 3.67 18.02 2.74
CA ASN A 128 3.40 18.41 4.13
C ASN A 128 1.91 18.61 4.45
N GLU A 129 1.00 18.03 3.64
CA GLU A 129 -0.44 18.17 3.86
C GLU A 129 -0.95 17.43 5.10
N THR A 130 -0.31 16.30 5.43
CA THR A 130 -0.65 15.45 6.57
C THR A 130 0.58 15.12 7.43
N GLU A 131 0.36 14.64 8.65
CA GLU A 131 1.42 14.19 9.55
C GLU A 131 2.21 13.00 8.98
N ASP A 132 1.58 12.22 8.11
CA ASP A 132 2.17 11.04 7.46
C ASP A 132 2.86 11.39 6.12
N TYR A 133 2.90 12.69 5.75
CA TYR A 133 3.55 13.20 4.53
C TYR A 133 2.98 12.62 3.24
N ILE A 134 1.67 12.42 3.17
CA ILE A 134 0.92 12.03 1.96
C ILE A 134 -0.24 12.99 1.71
N PRO A 135 -0.82 13.00 0.48
CA PRO A 135 -1.94 13.86 0.14
C PRO A 135 -3.16 13.64 1.05
N LEU A 136 -3.77 14.74 1.50
CA LEU A 136 -4.92 14.72 2.43
C LEU A 136 -6.10 13.88 1.90
N ALA A 137 -6.42 14.01 0.61
CA ALA A 137 -7.55 13.28 0.02
C ALA A 137 -7.34 11.76 0.08
N LEU A 138 -6.12 11.29 -0.21
CA LEU A 138 -5.77 9.86 -0.14
C LEU A 138 -5.75 9.36 1.31
N ASP A 139 -5.07 10.08 2.18
CA ASP A 139 -4.92 9.70 3.58
C ASP A 139 -6.27 9.56 4.28
N LEU A 140 -7.17 10.53 4.05
CA LEU A 140 -8.51 10.46 4.60
C LEU A 140 -9.32 9.30 3.99
N SER A 141 -9.17 9.03 2.68
CA SER A 141 -9.80 7.86 2.04
C SER A 141 -9.37 6.55 2.68
N HIS A 142 -8.06 6.37 2.94
CA HIS A 142 -7.55 5.18 3.64
C HIS A 142 -8.10 5.07 5.07
N LYS A 143 -8.10 6.16 5.82
CA LYS A 143 -8.55 6.19 7.22
C LYS A 143 -10.04 5.89 7.34
N ILE A 144 -10.86 6.38 6.40
CA ILE A 144 -12.30 6.04 6.34
C ILE A 144 -12.49 4.53 6.26
N LEU A 145 -11.83 3.86 5.33
CA LEU A 145 -12.02 2.42 5.13
C LEU A 145 -11.36 1.57 6.21
N LYS A 146 -10.24 2.02 6.75
CA LYS A 146 -9.60 1.35 7.88
C LYS A 146 -10.51 1.36 9.12
N GLU A 147 -11.13 2.50 9.45
CA GLU A 147 -12.08 2.59 10.57
C GLU A 147 -13.38 1.84 10.29
N LEU A 148 -13.85 1.83 9.04
CA LEU A 148 -15.01 1.04 8.63
C LEU A 148 -14.76 -0.46 8.82
N SER A 149 -13.58 -0.95 8.45
CA SER A 149 -13.18 -2.34 8.66
C SER A 149 -13.06 -2.69 10.15
N LEU A 150 -12.52 -1.78 10.97
CA LEU A 150 -12.50 -1.97 12.42
C LEU A 150 -13.91 -2.05 13.01
N PHE A 151 -14.84 -1.18 12.59
CA PHE A 151 -16.24 -1.29 12.98
C PHE A 151 -16.83 -2.67 12.70
N ARG A 152 -16.61 -3.18 11.49
CA ARG A 152 -17.07 -4.52 11.11
C ARG A 152 -16.47 -5.62 11.98
N LYS A 153 -15.17 -5.54 12.30
CA LYS A 153 -14.45 -6.58 13.07
C LYS A 153 -14.72 -6.51 14.57
N GLU A 154 -14.98 -5.34 15.12
CA GLU A 154 -15.28 -5.13 16.54
C GLU A 154 -16.67 -5.64 16.95
N ASN A 155 -17.51 -6.02 15.98
CA ASN A 155 -18.84 -6.58 16.19
C ASN A 155 -19.78 -5.66 17.00
N ASN A 156 -19.62 -4.37 16.83
CA ASN A 156 -20.35 -3.31 17.54
C ASN A 156 -21.69 -2.97 16.86
N ASP A 157 -22.09 -1.71 16.89
CA ASP A 157 -23.40 -1.21 16.50
C ASP A 157 -23.79 -1.41 15.03
N ILE A 158 -22.81 -1.73 14.15
CA ILE A 158 -23.01 -1.86 12.69
C ILE A 158 -22.73 -3.30 12.25
N LYS A 159 -23.66 -4.23 12.55
CA LYS A 159 -23.48 -5.68 12.30
C LYS A 159 -23.67 -6.12 10.85
N TYR A 160 -24.30 -5.29 10.03
CA TYR A 160 -24.62 -5.61 8.63
C TYR A 160 -23.47 -5.41 7.66
N LEU A 161 -22.32 -4.85 8.06
CA LEU A 161 -21.19 -4.61 7.18
C LEU A 161 -20.54 -5.89 6.69
N ARG A 162 -20.28 -5.92 5.37
CA ARG A 162 -19.48 -6.94 4.70
C ARG A 162 -18.09 -6.42 4.35
N PRO A 163 -17.14 -7.29 3.94
CA PRO A 163 -15.74 -6.88 3.79
C PRO A 163 -15.43 -5.87 2.69
N ASP A 164 -16.18 -5.87 1.58
CA ASP A 164 -15.89 -5.03 0.42
C ASP A 164 -16.41 -3.60 0.62
N SER A 165 -15.55 -2.62 0.37
CA SER A 165 -15.93 -1.21 0.38
C SER A 165 -14.94 -0.33 -0.38
N LYS A 166 -15.42 0.84 -0.80
CA LYS A 166 -14.64 1.88 -1.49
C LYS A 166 -14.93 3.24 -0.84
N SER A 167 -13.95 4.11 -0.83
CA SER A 167 -14.11 5.52 -0.46
C SER A 167 -13.45 6.43 -1.47
N GLN A 168 -14.02 7.62 -1.63
CA GLN A 168 -13.45 8.68 -2.44
C GLN A 168 -13.61 10.00 -1.68
N VAL A 169 -12.57 10.81 -1.63
CA VAL A 169 -12.57 12.10 -0.95
C VAL A 169 -12.13 13.18 -1.91
N THR A 170 -12.94 14.23 -2.02
CA THR A 170 -12.63 15.44 -2.79
C THR A 170 -12.30 16.56 -1.81
N VAL A 171 -11.14 17.19 -2.00
CA VAL A 171 -10.63 18.30 -1.21
C VAL A 171 -10.55 19.55 -2.07
N GLU A 172 -11.00 20.67 -1.53
CA GLU A 172 -10.81 22.00 -2.13
C GLU A 172 -9.45 22.55 -1.69
N TYR A 173 -8.66 23.01 -2.68
CA TYR A 173 -7.35 23.64 -2.52
C TYR A 173 -7.41 25.12 -2.88
N ASP A 174 -6.58 25.92 -2.24
CA ASP A 174 -6.35 27.33 -2.64
C ASP A 174 -5.34 27.44 -3.79
N ASN A 175 -5.06 28.69 -4.22
CA ASN A 175 -4.09 28.97 -5.29
C ASN A 175 -2.63 28.63 -4.91
N ASN A 176 -2.34 28.46 -3.64
CA ASN A 176 -1.02 28.07 -3.13
C ASN A 176 -0.91 26.57 -2.92
N HIS A 177 -1.83 25.80 -3.51
CA HIS A 177 -1.91 24.35 -3.39
C HIS A 177 -2.07 23.83 -1.95
N LYS A 178 -2.68 24.63 -1.06
CA LYS A 178 -2.96 24.23 0.33
C LYS A 178 -4.40 23.73 0.46
N PRO A 179 -4.62 22.59 1.16
CA PRO A 179 -5.96 22.08 1.39
C PRO A 179 -6.75 23.03 2.29
N LYS A 180 -7.97 23.40 1.88
CA LYS A 180 -8.89 24.30 2.59
C LYS A 180 -9.96 23.54 3.35
N ARG A 181 -10.65 22.64 2.66
CA ARG A 181 -11.77 21.87 3.23
C ARG A 181 -12.01 20.58 2.44
N VAL A 182 -12.61 19.62 3.10
CA VAL A 182 -13.26 18.49 2.44
C VAL A 182 -14.56 18.98 1.80
N ASP A 183 -14.74 18.71 0.51
CA ASP A 183 -15.97 19.08 -0.21
C ASP A 183 -16.94 17.91 -0.31
N THR A 184 -16.43 16.74 -0.69
CA THR A 184 -17.27 15.56 -0.94
C THR A 184 -16.63 14.30 -0.38
N ILE A 185 -17.43 13.45 0.23
CA ILE A 185 -17.06 12.10 0.66
C ILE A 185 -18.03 11.11 0.04
N VAL A 186 -17.49 10.14 -0.72
CA VAL A 186 -18.25 9.00 -1.24
C VAL A 186 -17.82 7.76 -0.47
N ILE A 187 -18.78 6.97 0.02
CA ILE A 187 -18.54 5.66 0.63
C ILE A 187 -19.49 4.66 -0.01
N SER A 188 -18.95 3.61 -0.61
CA SER A 188 -19.71 2.44 -1.06
C SER A 188 -19.28 1.26 -0.22
N THR A 189 -20.20 0.70 0.56
CA THR A 189 -19.93 -0.42 1.47
C THR A 189 -20.89 -1.56 1.22
N GLN A 190 -20.33 -2.76 1.08
CA GLN A 190 -21.10 -4.00 1.01
C GLN A 190 -21.79 -4.27 2.35
N HIS A 191 -23.03 -4.78 2.30
CA HIS A 191 -23.85 -5.00 3.48
C HIS A 191 -24.76 -6.23 3.33
N ASP A 192 -25.25 -6.75 4.45
CA ASP A 192 -26.31 -7.75 4.46
C ASP A 192 -27.64 -7.17 3.99
N GLN A 193 -28.54 -8.01 3.49
CA GLN A 193 -29.94 -7.65 3.30
C GLN A 193 -30.66 -7.77 4.65
N PHE A 194 -30.92 -6.65 5.33
CA PHE A 194 -31.43 -6.66 6.71
C PHE A 194 -32.78 -5.96 6.87
N ASP A 195 -33.24 -5.25 5.84
CA ASP A 195 -34.54 -4.53 5.81
C ASP A 195 -34.98 -4.27 4.34
N SER A 196 -36.01 -3.47 4.13
CA SER A 196 -36.37 -2.93 2.82
C SER A 196 -35.25 -2.05 2.27
N ASP A 197 -35.14 -1.95 0.94
CA ASP A 197 -34.03 -1.24 0.29
C ASP A 197 -33.93 0.22 0.78
N ASN A 198 -35.04 0.94 0.92
CA ASN A 198 -35.05 2.34 1.39
C ASN A 198 -34.58 2.45 2.85
N ASN A 199 -35.14 1.64 3.75
CA ASN A 199 -34.75 1.66 5.17
C ASN A 199 -33.28 1.32 5.37
N MET A 200 -32.75 0.32 4.62
CA MET A 200 -31.34 -0.02 4.67
C MET A 200 -30.46 1.15 4.24
N LEU A 201 -30.77 1.80 3.12
CA LEU A 201 -29.96 2.91 2.61
C LEU A 201 -29.95 4.11 3.56
N GLU A 202 -31.12 4.45 4.13
CA GLU A 202 -31.23 5.50 5.15
C GLU A 202 -30.40 5.16 6.40
N LYS A 203 -30.52 3.93 6.89
CA LYS A 203 -29.74 3.45 8.05
C LYS A 203 -28.24 3.47 7.79
N ILE A 204 -27.78 2.94 6.63
CA ILE A 204 -26.37 2.94 6.25
C ILE A 204 -25.86 4.38 6.16
N LYS A 205 -26.61 5.29 5.52
CA LYS A 205 -26.24 6.70 5.44
C LYS A 205 -26.12 7.34 6.83
N TYR A 206 -27.10 7.10 7.67
CA TYR A 206 -27.08 7.61 9.05
C TYR A 206 -25.82 7.11 9.80
N ASP A 207 -25.51 5.82 9.75
CA ASP A 207 -24.39 5.24 10.48
C ASP A 207 -23.03 5.73 9.94
N MET A 208 -22.89 5.86 8.61
CA MET A 208 -21.65 6.39 8.04
C MET A 208 -21.42 7.85 8.46
N VAL A 209 -22.44 8.70 8.41
CA VAL A 209 -22.29 10.12 8.72
C VAL A 209 -22.22 10.38 10.22
N ASN A 210 -23.01 9.67 11.03
CA ASN A 210 -23.16 9.98 12.46
C ASN A 210 -22.36 9.09 13.41
N LEU A 211 -21.84 7.95 12.95
CA LEU A 211 -20.98 7.08 13.75
C LEU A 211 -19.55 6.99 13.19
N LEU A 212 -19.38 6.69 11.90
CA LEU A 212 -18.05 6.51 11.31
C LEU A 212 -17.28 7.84 11.24
N ILE A 213 -17.86 8.90 10.68
CA ILE A 213 -17.16 10.19 10.53
C ILE A 213 -16.75 10.78 11.90
N PRO A 214 -17.62 10.84 12.92
CA PRO A 214 -17.21 11.28 14.26
C PRO A 214 -16.12 10.42 14.90
N ARG A 215 -16.13 9.09 14.70
CA ARG A 215 -15.05 8.19 15.15
C ARG A 215 -13.71 8.57 14.52
N ILE A 216 -13.70 8.84 13.20
CA ILE A 216 -12.48 9.27 12.47
C ILE A 216 -11.97 10.59 13.05
N LEU A 217 -12.84 11.60 13.22
CA LEU A 217 -12.46 12.90 13.74
C LEU A 217 -12.04 12.88 15.22
N LYS A 218 -12.54 11.90 16.00
CA LYS A 218 -12.06 11.64 17.36
C LYS A 218 -10.67 11.05 17.37
N LYS A 219 -10.41 10.06 16.51
CA LYS A 219 -9.14 9.34 16.44
C LYS A 219 -8.03 10.15 15.76
N TYR A 220 -8.39 10.99 14.78
CA TYR A 220 -7.49 11.83 14.00
C TYR A 220 -7.91 13.30 14.07
N PRO A 221 -7.68 13.98 15.20
CA PRO A 221 -8.24 15.33 15.45
C PRO A 221 -7.65 16.40 14.53
N SER A 222 -6.49 16.18 13.91
CA SER A 222 -5.87 17.10 12.95
C SER A 222 -6.71 17.35 11.69
N TYR A 223 -7.63 16.43 11.36
CA TYR A 223 -8.54 16.62 10.22
C TYR A 223 -9.74 17.51 10.49
N ARG A 224 -10.11 17.77 11.76
CA ARG A 224 -11.29 18.57 12.11
C ARG A 224 -11.33 19.93 11.41
N LYS A 225 -10.18 20.57 11.24
CA LYS A 225 -10.06 21.87 10.57
C LYS A 225 -10.50 21.87 9.10
N TYR A 226 -10.57 20.70 8.47
CA TYR A 226 -11.01 20.55 7.08
C TYR A 226 -12.48 20.16 6.94
N PHE A 227 -13.15 19.82 8.07
CA PHE A 227 -14.55 19.42 8.10
C PHE A 227 -15.44 20.62 8.47
N ASN A 228 -16.49 20.82 7.69
CA ASN A 228 -17.54 21.79 7.94
C ASN A 228 -18.91 21.18 7.62
N GLU A 229 -19.98 21.92 7.86
CA GLU A 229 -21.37 21.49 7.64
C GLU A 229 -21.78 21.35 6.16
N ASN A 230 -20.97 21.86 5.23
CA ASN A 230 -21.28 21.88 3.80
C ASN A 230 -20.70 20.65 3.03
N ILE A 231 -20.23 19.63 3.73
CA ILE A 231 -19.71 18.41 3.10
C ILE A 231 -20.86 17.63 2.44
N LYS A 232 -20.65 17.25 1.18
CA LYS A 232 -21.57 16.38 0.44
C LYS A 232 -21.24 14.92 0.72
N TYR A 233 -22.18 14.18 1.28
CA TYR A 233 -22.03 12.75 1.53
C TYR A 233 -22.82 11.95 0.51
N HIS A 234 -22.13 11.07 -0.24
CA HIS A 234 -22.72 10.09 -1.13
C HIS A 234 -22.45 8.68 -0.57
N ILE A 235 -23.44 8.12 0.09
CA ILE A 235 -23.34 6.80 0.72
C ILE A 235 -24.16 5.81 -0.10
N ASN A 236 -23.52 4.74 -0.60
CA ASN A 236 -24.10 3.76 -1.53
C ASN A 236 -24.96 4.42 -2.63
N PRO A 237 -24.41 5.35 -3.41
CA PRO A 237 -25.21 6.21 -4.31
C PRO A 237 -25.92 5.44 -5.43
N THR A 238 -25.49 4.21 -5.74
CA THR A 238 -26.13 3.32 -6.73
C THR A 238 -27.26 2.49 -6.14
N GLY A 239 -27.53 2.58 -4.84
CA GLY A 239 -28.49 1.76 -4.13
C GLY A 239 -27.84 0.66 -3.30
N LYS A 240 -28.55 -0.45 -3.06
CA LYS A 240 -28.04 -1.57 -2.25
C LYS A 240 -26.80 -2.20 -2.85
N PHE A 241 -25.89 -2.62 -1.97
CA PHE A 241 -24.63 -3.27 -2.33
C PHE A 241 -24.49 -4.58 -1.53
N VAL A 242 -25.31 -5.57 -1.84
CA VAL A 242 -25.31 -6.90 -1.21
C VAL A 242 -24.36 -7.85 -1.94
N ILE A 243 -24.36 -7.81 -3.28
CA ILE A 243 -23.42 -8.58 -4.10
C ILE A 243 -22.14 -7.75 -4.25
N GLY A 244 -21.03 -8.28 -3.74
CA GLY A 244 -19.72 -7.62 -3.76
C GLY A 244 -18.61 -8.62 -3.47
N GLY A 245 -17.39 -8.11 -3.27
CA GLY A 245 -16.21 -8.94 -3.16
C GLY A 245 -15.94 -9.72 -4.45
N PRO A 246 -15.20 -10.85 -4.41
CA PRO A 246 -14.87 -11.64 -5.59
C PRO A 246 -16.07 -12.23 -6.32
N HIS A 247 -17.26 -12.27 -5.70
CA HIS A 247 -18.50 -12.65 -6.38
C HIS A 247 -19.06 -11.51 -7.24
N GLY A 248 -18.83 -10.26 -6.87
CA GLY A 248 -19.28 -9.09 -7.62
C GLY A 248 -18.33 -8.70 -8.75
N ASP A 249 -17.03 -8.82 -8.53
CA ASP A 249 -15.97 -8.43 -9.49
C ASP A 249 -14.72 -9.28 -9.29
N THR A 250 -14.00 -9.56 -10.37
CA THR A 250 -12.74 -10.30 -10.34
C THR A 250 -11.61 -9.41 -9.86
N GLY A 251 -10.78 -9.91 -8.92
CA GLY A 251 -9.59 -9.25 -8.42
C GLY A 251 -8.29 -9.85 -8.96
N LEU A 252 -7.29 -9.00 -9.12
CA LEU A 252 -5.94 -9.36 -9.53
C LEU A 252 -4.90 -8.58 -8.75
N THR A 253 -3.76 -9.23 -8.46
CA THR A 253 -2.61 -8.59 -7.86
C THR A 253 -2.15 -7.40 -8.70
N GLY A 254 -1.88 -6.25 -8.05
CA GLY A 254 -1.29 -5.08 -8.70
C GLY A 254 -2.24 -4.22 -9.52
N ARG A 255 -3.56 -4.31 -9.33
CA ARG A 255 -4.55 -3.46 -10.02
C ARG A 255 -4.95 -2.21 -9.24
N LYS A 256 -4.38 -1.95 -8.06
CA LYS A 256 -4.67 -0.78 -7.22
C LYS A 256 -3.43 0.07 -6.93
N ILE A 257 -2.52 0.15 -7.91
CA ILE A 257 -1.20 0.78 -7.75
C ILE A 257 -1.25 2.27 -7.37
N ILE A 258 -2.28 3.00 -7.79
CA ILE A 258 -2.47 4.41 -7.44
C ILE A 258 -2.97 4.55 -5.99
N VAL A 259 -3.87 3.66 -5.56
CA VAL A 259 -4.32 3.55 -4.15
C VAL A 259 -3.14 3.17 -3.24
N ASP A 260 -2.26 2.29 -3.72
CA ASP A 260 -1.08 1.82 -2.97
C ASP A 260 -0.02 2.91 -2.77
N THR A 261 -0.04 3.97 -3.56
CA THR A 261 1.00 4.99 -3.59
C THR A 261 0.52 6.37 -3.15
N TYR A 262 0.15 7.25 -4.09
CA TYR A 262 -0.06 8.68 -3.78
C TYR A 262 -1.41 9.22 -4.26
N GLY A 263 -2.36 8.35 -4.65
CA GLY A 263 -3.74 8.74 -5.01
C GLY A 263 -3.83 9.67 -6.23
N GLY A 264 -2.84 9.60 -7.13
CA GLY A 264 -2.80 10.42 -8.35
C GLY A 264 -2.06 11.77 -8.19
N LYS A 265 -1.62 12.15 -6.98
CA LYS A 265 -0.86 13.39 -6.75
C LYS A 265 0.61 13.23 -7.18
N GLY A 266 1.24 12.13 -6.85
CA GLY A 266 2.59 11.78 -7.29
C GLY A 266 2.57 10.87 -8.52
N ALA A 267 3.63 10.93 -9.34
CA ALA A 267 3.82 10.04 -10.48
C ALA A 267 3.99 8.57 -10.04
N HIS A 268 3.73 7.64 -10.96
CA HIS A 268 3.91 6.20 -10.76
C HIS A 268 4.60 5.58 -11.99
N GLY A 269 5.53 4.64 -11.76
CA GLY A 269 6.28 3.99 -12.84
C GLY A 269 5.53 2.85 -13.56
N GLY A 270 4.35 2.45 -13.04
CA GLY A 270 3.50 1.40 -13.60
C GLY A 270 3.71 0.01 -12.99
N GLY A 271 4.83 -0.24 -12.30
CA GLY A 271 5.10 -1.54 -11.66
C GLY A 271 4.31 -1.76 -10.37
N ALA A 272 3.61 -2.89 -10.28
CA ALA A 272 2.95 -3.31 -9.04
C ALA A 272 3.98 -3.68 -7.96
N PHE A 273 3.59 -3.53 -6.68
CA PHE A 273 4.42 -3.88 -5.53
C PHE A 273 4.12 -5.29 -5.00
N SER A 274 2.86 -5.56 -4.67
CA SER A 274 2.43 -6.84 -4.10
C SER A 274 2.78 -8.01 -5.04
N GLY A 275 3.12 -9.14 -4.46
CA GLY A 275 3.56 -10.32 -5.19
C GLY A 275 5.04 -10.36 -5.57
N LYS A 276 5.80 -9.29 -5.36
CA LYS A 276 7.23 -9.16 -5.72
C LYS A 276 8.13 -9.14 -4.48
N ASP A 277 9.15 -10.01 -4.44
CA ASP A 277 10.22 -9.95 -3.45
C ASP A 277 11.12 -8.72 -3.65
N PRO A 278 11.96 -8.32 -2.65
CA PRO A 278 12.71 -7.07 -2.72
C PRO A 278 13.79 -6.98 -3.79
N SER A 279 14.13 -8.07 -4.48
CA SER A 279 15.06 -8.01 -5.63
C SER A 279 14.44 -7.31 -6.85
N LYS A 280 13.14 -7.19 -6.89
CA LYS A 280 12.39 -6.46 -7.92
C LYS A 280 12.39 -4.97 -7.57
N VAL A 281 13.08 -4.18 -8.37
CA VAL A 281 13.28 -2.74 -8.15
C VAL A 281 11.96 -1.95 -8.20
N ASP A 282 10.95 -2.45 -8.92
CA ASP A 282 9.58 -1.88 -8.90
C ASP A 282 9.10 -1.63 -7.48
N ARG A 283 9.38 -2.55 -6.56
CA ARG A 283 9.00 -2.44 -5.17
C ARG A 283 10.09 -1.79 -4.31
N SER A 284 11.29 -2.33 -4.31
CA SER A 284 12.36 -1.90 -3.41
C SER A 284 12.80 -0.45 -3.67
N ALA A 285 12.96 -0.06 -4.93
CA ALA A 285 13.37 1.29 -5.27
C ALA A 285 12.24 2.32 -5.13
N ALA A 286 10.97 1.93 -5.32
CA ALA A 286 9.84 2.80 -5.00
C ALA A 286 9.78 3.10 -3.48
N TYR A 287 10.05 2.13 -2.63
CA TYR A 287 10.17 2.36 -1.19
C TYR A 287 11.37 3.25 -0.85
N ALA A 288 12.51 3.04 -1.51
CA ALA A 288 13.70 3.85 -1.27
C ALA A 288 13.50 5.31 -1.73
N THR A 289 12.85 5.55 -2.86
CA THR A 289 12.54 6.92 -3.32
C THR A 289 11.51 7.60 -2.42
N ARG A 290 10.51 6.86 -1.89
CA ARG A 290 9.61 7.37 -0.85
C ARG A 290 10.38 7.78 0.41
N HIS A 291 11.30 6.96 0.89
CA HIS A 291 12.13 7.26 2.05
C HIS A 291 12.91 8.57 1.85
N ILE A 292 13.49 8.77 0.67
CA ILE A 292 14.20 10.01 0.32
C ILE A 292 13.24 11.20 0.32
N ALA A 293 12.14 11.13 -0.44
CA ALA A 293 11.18 12.23 -0.55
C ALA A 293 10.62 12.66 0.80
N LYS A 294 10.25 11.69 1.65
CA LYS A 294 9.72 11.96 2.99
C LYS A 294 10.74 12.64 3.89
N ASN A 295 12.00 12.21 3.87
CA ASN A 295 13.06 12.82 4.67
C ASN A 295 13.42 14.23 4.16
N LEU A 296 13.37 14.50 2.85
CA LEU A 296 13.56 15.83 2.28
C LEU A 296 12.48 16.81 2.76
N VAL A 297 11.21 16.42 2.66
CA VAL A 297 10.09 17.27 3.11
C VAL A 297 10.14 17.45 4.63
N SER A 298 10.37 16.38 5.38
CA SER A 298 10.43 16.44 6.85
C SER A 298 11.62 17.25 7.38
N SER A 299 12.72 17.38 6.61
CA SER A 299 13.84 18.22 6.99
C SER A 299 13.55 19.73 6.90
N GLY A 300 12.45 20.11 6.24
CA GLY A 300 12.08 21.48 5.96
C GLY A 300 12.73 22.09 4.71
N LEU A 301 13.44 21.29 3.92
CA LEU A 301 14.04 21.73 2.65
C LEU A 301 12.99 22.20 1.65
N CYS A 302 11.88 21.49 1.55
CA CYS A 302 10.75 21.79 0.68
C CYS A 302 9.43 21.35 1.31
N GLU A 303 8.30 21.78 0.75
CA GLU A 303 6.97 21.38 1.22
C GLU A 303 6.37 20.22 0.44
N GLU A 304 6.89 19.99 -0.77
CA GLU A 304 6.47 18.93 -1.68
C GLU A 304 7.71 18.42 -2.44
N CYS A 305 7.80 17.11 -2.66
CA CYS A 305 8.96 16.54 -3.33
C CYS A 305 8.58 15.25 -4.07
N LEU A 306 8.99 15.17 -5.34
CA LEU A 306 9.01 13.97 -6.15
C LEU A 306 10.46 13.55 -6.40
N VAL A 307 10.74 12.27 -6.18
CA VAL A 307 12.03 11.64 -6.50
C VAL A 307 11.80 10.51 -7.49
N GLN A 308 12.51 10.54 -8.62
CA GLN A 308 12.54 9.44 -9.58
C GLN A 308 13.90 8.76 -9.55
N VAL A 309 13.90 7.44 -9.68
CA VAL A 309 15.11 6.64 -9.97
C VAL A 309 14.80 5.71 -11.14
N SER A 310 15.81 5.42 -11.97
CA SER A 310 15.67 4.48 -13.08
C SER A 310 16.79 3.47 -13.12
N TYR A 311 16.47 2.25 -13.59
CA TYR A 311 17.42 1.14 -13.72
C TYR A 311 17.36 0.51 -15.11
N ALA A 312 18.50 -0.07 -15.51
CA ALA A 312 18.57 -1.03 -16.59
C ALA A 312 18.70 -2.44 -15.97
N ILE A 313 18.08 -3.44 -16.59
CA ILE A 313 18.14 -4.83 -16.12
C ILE A 313 19.59 -5.32 -16.00
N GLY A 314 19.91 -6.01 -14.92
CA GLY A 314 21.25 -6.55 -14.65
C GLY A 314 22.32 -5.52 -14.25
N VAL A 315 21.99 -4.21 -14.25
CA VAL A 315 22.92 -3.13 -13.84
C VAL A 315 22.64 -2.76 -12.39
N SER A 316 23.69 -2.71 -11.56
CA SER A 316 23.54 -2.40 -10.13
C SER A 316 23.34 -0.91 -9.84
N LYS A 317 24.00 -0.03 -10.58
CA LYS A 317 23.87 1.42 -10.39
C LYS A 317 22.62 1.94 -11.11
N PRO A 318 21.87 2.87 -10.49
CA PRO A 318 20.79 3.53 -11.21
C PRO A 318 21.32 4.32 -12.40
N MET A 319 20.50 4.44 -13.46
CA MET A 319 20.80 5.27 -14.63
C MET A 319 20.75 6.76 -14.32
N GLY A 320 19.93 7.16 -13.36
CA GLY A 320 19.81 8.54 -12.91
C GLY A 320 18.87 8.67 -11.71
N ILE A 321 19.04 9.79 -11.00
CA ILE A 321 18.13 10.26 -9.96
C ILE A 321 17.66 11.65 -10.37
N TYR A 322 16.35 11.84 -10.39
CA TYR A 322 15.70 13.13 -10.64
C TYR A 322 14.92 13.55 -9.41
N VAL A 323 14.98 14.83 -9.08
CA VAL A 323 14.22 15.44 -7.99
C VAL A 323 13.42 16.62 -8.54
N ASN A 324 12.19 16.78 -8.08
CA ASN A 324 11.36 17.94 -8.32
C ASN A 324 10.72 18.39 -7.01
N THR A 325 11.05 19.59 -6.56
CA THR A 325 10.49 20.20 -5.34
C THR A 325 9.27 21.06 -5.60
N TYR A 326 8.76 21.08 -6.84
CA TYR A 326 7.59 21.88 -7.26
C TYR A 326 7.73 23.37 -6.90
N ASN A 327 8.96 23.90 -6.93
CA ASN A 327 9.31 25.26 -6.52
C ASN A 327 8.91 25.59 -5.07
N THR A 328 8.81 24.57 -4.19
CA THR A 328 8.46 24.75 -2.77
C THR A 328 9.67 24.81 -1.85
N THR A 329 10.89 24.73 -2.40
CA THR A 329 12.11 24.92 -1.60
C THR A 329 12.17 26.32 -1.02
N LYS A 330 12.65 26.43 0.23
CA LYS A 330 12.81 27.69 0.96
C LYS A 330 14.23 28.26 0.84
N PHE A 331 15.08 27.62 0.05
CA PHE A 331 16.51 27.91 -0.08
C PHE A 331 16.88 28.14 -1.52
N GLU A 332 17.94 28.92 -1.75
CA GLU A 332 18.52 29.12 -3.09
C GLU A 332 19.34 27.89 -3.50
N ILE A 333 18.63 26.85 -3.88
CA ILE A 333 19.22 25.61 -4.36
C ILE A 333 18.34 25.02 -5.47
N SER A 334 18.97 24.56 -6.55
CA SER A 334 18.26 23.93 -7.66
C SER A 334 17.93 22.46 -7.39
N ASP A 335 16.87 21.94 -8.00
CA ASP A 335 16.51 20.53 -7.94
C ASP A 335 17.65 19.61 -8.43
N SER A 336 18.45 20.04 -9.38
CA SER A 336 19.62 19.30 -9.88
C SER A 336 20.74 19.20 -8.84
N GLU A 337 20.97 20.23 -8.04
CA GLU A 337 21.93 20.18 -6.94
C GLU A 337 21.44 19.31 -5.79
N ILE A 338 20.11 19.34 -5.51
CA ILE A 338 19.48 18.43 -4.56
C ILE A 338 19.69 16.99 -5.03
N ALA A 339 19.38 16.67 -6.28
CA ALA A 339 19.54 15.34 -6.86
C ALA A 339 20.99 14.84 -6.74
N LYS A 340 22.00 15.68 -7.04
CA LYS A 340 23.41 15.35 -6.91
C LYS A 340 23.79 14.98 -5.46
N LYS A 341 23.44 15.85 -4.50
CA LYS A 341 23.72 15.61 -3.08
C LYS A 341 23.01 14.37 -2.53
N ILE A 342 21.77 14.10 -2.98
CA ILE A 342 21.02 12.91 -2.61
C ILE A 342 21.67 11.64 -3.16
N ASN A 343 22.16 11.66 -4.39
CA ASN A 343 22.89 10.54 -4.97
C ASN A 343 24.16 10.16 -4.17
N ASP A 344 24.82 11.15 -3.57
CA ASP A 344 25.99 10.93 -2.73
C ASP A 344 25.61 10.42 -1.30
N LEU A 345 24.44 10.82 -0.80
CA LEU A 345 23.97 10.46 0.53
C LEU A 345 23.30 9.08 0.60
N PHE A 346 22.59 8.69 -0.47
CA PHE A 346 21.81 7.46 -0.53
C PHE A 346 22.36 6.52 -1.59
N ASP A 347 22.97 5.43 -1.17
CA ASP A 347 23.33 4.36 -2.12
C ASP A 347 22.06 3.67 -2.62
N MET A 348 21.76 3.87 -3.90
CA MET A 348 20.56 3.35 -4.57
C MET A 348 20.80 2.05 -5.33
N ARG A 349 21.92 1.36 -5.12
CA ARG A 349 22.11 0.00 -5.63
C ARG A 349 21.15 -0.96 -4.91
N PRO A 350 20.54 -1.94 -5.61
CA PRO A 350 19.51 -2.83 -5.05
C PRO A 350 19.92 -3.48 -3.71
N TYR A 351 21.13 -4.02 -3.61
CA TYR A 351 21.64 -4.61 -2.38
C TYR A 351 21.60 -3.65 -1.18
N TYR A 352 22.03 -2.39 -1.39
CA TYR A 352 22.06 -1.40 -0.30
C TYR A 352 20.68 -0.88 0.07
N ILE A 353 19.74 -0.84 -0.89
CA ILE A 353 18.33 -0.56 -0.62
C ILE A 353 17.75 -1.65 0.28
N GLU A 354 17.91 -2.93 -0.11
CA GLU A 354 17.41 -4.07 0.68
C GLU A 354 17.98 -4.07 2.10
N LYS A 355 19.27 -3.79 2.24
CA LYS A 355 19.94 -3.74 3.55
C LYS A 355 19.48 -2.56 4.40
N ARG A 356 19.45 -1.35 3.83
CA ARG A 356 19.04 -0.11 4.53
C ARG A 356 17.61 -0.19 5.03
N LEU A 357 16.70 -0.70 4.21
CA LEU A 357 15.27 -0.80 4.53
C LEU A 357 14.86 -2.17 5.10
N LYS A 358 15.83 -3.07 5.36
CA LYS A 358 15.59 -4.42 5.93
C LYS A 358 14.57 -5.25 5.14
N LEU A 359 14.56 -5.12 3.81
CA LEU A 359 13.50 -5.68 2.96
C LEU A 359 13.51 -7.20 2.85
N ARG A 360 14.58 -7.89 3.26
CA ARG A 360 14.65 -9.37 3.34
C ARG A 360 13.97 -9.94 4.59
N SER A 361 13.02 -9.20 5.15
CA SER A 361 12.23 -9.58 6.31
C SER A 361 10.76 -9.77 5.91
N PRO A 362 9.97 -10.60 6.62
CA PRO A 362 8.54 -10.82 6.33
C PRO A 362 7.69 -9.62 6.79
N ILE A 363 7.68 -8.54 5.98
CA ILE A 363 7.09 -7.24 6.31
C ILE A 363 6.03 -6.79 5.29
N TYR A 364 5.56 -7.68 4.41
CA TYR A 364 4.81 -7.32 3.22
C TYR A 364 3.29 -7.47 3.38
N SER A 365 2.79 -8.44 4.12
CA SER A 365 1.34 -8.65 4.31
C SER A 365 0.60 -7.40 4.77
N GLU A 366 1.21 -6.61 5.67
CA GLU A 366 0.61 -5.39 6.23
C GLU A 366 0.63 -4.21 5.25
N THR A 367 1.39 -4.30 4.17
CA THR A 367 1.44 -3.25 3.15
C THR A 367 0.30 -3.37 2.14
N ALA A 368 -0.23 -4.57 1.97
CA ALA A 368 -1.16 -4.92 0.91
C ALA A 368 -2.56 -4.31 1.04
N SER A 369 -2.84 -3.54 2.09
CA SER A 369 -4.11 -2.82 2.27
C SER A 369 -3.90 -1.45 2.90
N TYR A 370 -4.77 -0.49 2.52
CA TYR A 370 -4.75 0.89 3.04
C TYR A 370 -3.45 1.66 2.73
N GLY A 371 -2.82 1.38 1.58
CA GLY A 371 -1.63 2.04 1.08
C GLY A 371 -0.30 1.50 1.63
N HIS A 372 0.71 1.49 0.77
CA HIS A 372 2.09 1.16 1.14
C HIS A 372 2.82 2.36 1.74
N MET A 373 2.32 3.57 1.48
CA MET A 373 2.90 4.85 1.92
C MET A 373 2.00 5.52 2.96
N GLY A 374 2.56 6.47 3.73
CA GLY A 374 1.82 7.18 4.77
C GLY A 374 1.52 6.31 6.01
N ARG A 375 2.41 5.38 6.30
CA ARG A 375 2.30 4.46 7.45
C ARG A 375 3.32 4.83 8.52
N LYS A 376 3.08 4.32 9.73
CA LYS A 376 4.03 4.51 10.85
C LYS A 376 4.91 3.28 10.98
N PRO A 377 6.25 3.44 11.07
CA PRO A 377 7.13 2.33 11.43
C PRO A 377 6.76 1.75 12.79
N GLU A 378 6.68 0.42 12.86
CA GLU A 378 6.37 -0.29 14.10
C GLU A 378 7.07 -1.63 14.17
N ILE A 379 7.39 -2.09 15.38
CA ILE A 379 7.98 -3.41 15.62
C ILE A 379 6.87 -4.36 16.02
N VAL A 380 6.76 -5.46 15.28
CA VAL A 380 5.74 -6.48 15.52
C VAL A 380 6.33 -7.87 15.59
N LYS A 381 5.64 -8.79 16.28
CA LYS A 381 5.95 -10.23 16.29
C LYS A 381 5.00 -10.95 15.36
N LYS A 382 5.54 -11.66 14.37
CA LYS A 382 4.80 -12.47 13.38
C LYS A 382 5.17 -13.93 13.53
N SER A 383 4.16 -14.80 13.49
CA SER A 383 4.35 -16.26 13.58
C SER A 383 4.05 -16.91 12.25
N PHE A 384 4.93 -17.82 11.83
CA PHE A 384 4.84 -18.52 10.55
C PHE A 384 4.95 -20.03 10.78
N SER A 385 4.34 -20.81 9.88
CA SER A 385 4.44 -22.27 9.89
C SER A 385 4.72 -22.79 8.48
N ASN A 386 5.68 -23.69 8.33
CA ASN A 386 5.93 -24.34 7.05
C ASN A 386 5.07 -25.60 6.88
N ILE A 387 5.16 -26.24 5.71
CA ILE A 387 4.39 -27.45 5.37
C ILE A 387 4.68 -28.64 6.32
N ASN A 388 5.86 -28.69 6.92
CA ASN A 388 6.27 -29.74 7.86
C ASN A 388 5.83 -29.43 9.31
N GLY A 389 5.01 -28.41 9.55
CA GLY A 389 4.54 -28.02 10.86
C GLY A 389 5.56 -27.28 11.73
N LYS A 390 6.76 -26.95 11.22
CA LYS A 390 7.73 -26.15 11.94
C LYS A 390 7.20 -24.73 12.10
N LYS A 391 7.09 -24.26 13.34
CA LYS A 391 6.66 -22.91 13.69
C LYS A 391 7.86 -22.05 14.06
N ILE A 392 7.86 -20.80 13.60
CA ILE A 392 8.85 -19.78 13.97
C ILE A 392 8.13 -18.46 14.27
N THR A 393 8.71 -17.68 15.18
CA THR A 393 8.28 -16.31 15.44
C THR A 393 9.42 -15.37 15.07
N LYS A 394 9.11 -14.34 14.32
CA LYS A 394 10.04 -13.27 13.92
C LYS A 394 9.58 -11.95 14.51
N GLU A 395 10.51 -11.21 15.08
CA GLU A 395 10.31 -9.81 15.39
C GLU A 395 10.82 -8.99 14.18
N VAL A 396 9.95 -8.17 13.61
CA VAL A 396 10.23 -7.42 12.39
C VAL A 396 9.78 -5.96 12.53
N GLU A 397 10.46 -5.08 11.82
CA GLU A 397 10.13 -3.65 11.75
C GLU A 397 9.38 -3.38 10.44
N LEU A 398 8.09 -3.05 10.55
CA LEU A 398 7.23 -2.71 9.42
C LEU A 398 7.48 -1.29 8.92
N PHE A 399 7.19 -1.02 7.65
CA PHE A 399 7.22 0.30 7.01
C PHE A 399 8.54 1.06 7.22
N THR A 400 9.66 0.38 7.10
CA THR A 400 11.00 0.95 7.35
C THR A 400 11.33 2.14 6.45
N TRP A 401 10.72 2.24 5.26
CA TRP A 401 10.85 3.36 4.33
C TRP A 401 10.08 4.62 4.77
N GLU A 402 9.28 4.53 5.81
CA GLU A 402 8.59 5.66 6.41
C GLU A 402 9.36 6.33 7.56
N LYS A 403 10.58 5.84 7.88
CA LYS A 403 11.43 6.40 8.94
C LYS A 403 11.97 7.77 8.56
N LEU A 404 12.16 8.60 9.58
CA LEU A 404 12.73 9.95 9.46
C LEU A 404 14.20 9.98 9.93
N ASP A 405 14.93 8.91 9.70
CA ASP A 405 16.29 8.66 10.21
C ASP A 405 17.40 9.35 9.39
N TYR A 406 17.05 10.04 8.31
CA TYR A 406 17.97 10.84 7.51
C TYR A 406 17.75 12.36 7.65
N VAL A 407 16.74 12.80 8.38
CA VAL A 407 16.41 14.24 8.55
C VAL A 407 17.61 15.05 9.02
N GLU A 408 18.29 14.64 10.08
CA GLU A 408 19.44 15.38 10.60
C GLU A 408 20.66 15.35 9.65
N LYS A 409 20.87 14.26 8.91
CA LYS A 409 21.90 14.18 7.88
C LYS A 409 21.61 15.14 6.73
N ILE A 410 20.35 15.23 6.32
CA ILE A 410 19.89 16.15 5.29
C ILE A 410 20.06 17.59 5.73
N LYS A 411 19.61 17.94 6.95
CA LYS A 411 19.82 19.28 7.51
C LYS A 411 21.30 19.69 7.50
N LYS A 412 22.17 18.80 7.95
CA LYS A 412 23.63 19.05 7.92
C LYS A 412 24.16 19.22 6.51
N LEU A 413 23.71 18.36 5.54
CA LEU A 413 24.16 18.37 4.15
C LEU A 413 23.77 19.67 3.42
N PHE A 414 22.58 20.18 3.71
CA PHE A 414 22.03 21.39 3.09
C PHE A 414 22.19 22.65 3.94
N LYS A 415 22.76 22.54 5.14
CA LYS A 415 22.96 23.63 6.12
C LYS A 415 21.64 24.33 6.50
N LEU A 416 20.58 23.52 6.76
CA LEU A 416 19.27 24.00 7.18
C LEU A 416 19.21 24.34 8.67
#